data_68bcdb491a5a2bf573d4f1ca754517d2
#
_entry.id   68bcdb491a5a2bf573d4f1ca754517d2
#
_cell.length_a   1.000
_cell.length_b   1.000
_cell.length_c   1.000
_cell.angle_alpha   90.00
_cell.angle_beta   90.00
_cell.angle_gamma   90.00
#
_symmetry.space_group_name_H-M   'P 1'
#
loop_
_entity.id
_entity.type
_entity.pdbx_description
1 polymer ?
#
loop_
_entity_poly.entity_id
_entity_poly.type
_entity_poly.pdbx_seq_one_letter_code
_entity_poly.pdbx_strand_id
1 'polypeptide(L)'
;MLITNFLSDIFSEKRIRIMRFFSDYSNGQFTGREVAKQLKLNNKTCLIILNELVEVGLLKKDIVGKAHVFKYRPSFYWDEIINVILKKEKNVIEEIAKDVISIMKDDVERVILFGSYATKNETVDSDVDICLVSNKTKDTLEQRKEQLEDFFYDKYLCHLSIYISNEKDFEEEALPIIKEIKEEGIELWSKQNQ
;
A
#
# COMPACT_ATOMS: atom_id res chain seq x y z
N MET A 1 -2.73 23.26 19.24
CA MET A 1 -1.70 22.40 18.57
C MET A 1 -0.38 23.14 18.58
N LEU A 2 0.67 22.52 19.09
CA LEU A 2 2.02 23.06 18.97
C LEU A 2 2.57 22.66 17.59
N ILE A 3 3.04 23.63 16.81
CA ILE A 3 3.56 23.38 15.45
C ILE A 3 4.67 22.30 15.46
N THR A 4 5.48 22.28 16.51
CA THR A 4 6.59 21.32 16.69
C THR A 4 6.16 19.92 17.13
N ASN A 5 4.92 19.72 17.57
CA ASN A 5 4.40 18.43 18.06
C ASN A 5 3.28 17.85 17.18
N PHE A 6 3.11 18.39 15.97
CA PHE A 6 2.07 17.96 15.04
C PHE A 6 2.06 16.44 14.81
N LEU A 7 3.24 15.83 14.64
CA LEU A 7 3.33 14.39 14.39
C LEU A 7 2.87 13.55 15.58
N SER A 8 3.11 14.00 16.83
CA SER A 8 2.66 13.27 18.01
C SER A 8 1.15 13.22 18.15
N ASP A 9 0.45 14.22 17.59
CA ASP A 9 -1.01 14.28 17.62
C ASP A 9 -1.66 13.35 16.60
N ILE A 10 -0.92 12.94 15.56
CA ILE A 10 -1.44 12.09 14.48
C ILE A 10 -0.96 10.64 14.56
N PHE A 11 0.10 10.32 15.31
CA PHE A 11 0.66 8.97 15.42
C PHE A 11 -0.18 8.04 16.30
N SER A 12 -1.31 7.55 15.78
CA SER A 12 -1.95 6.33 16.25
C SER A 12 -2.58 5.63 15.05
N GLU A 13 -2.55 4.31 15.02
CA GLU A 13 -3.13 3.51 13.93
C GLU A 13 -4.56 3.95 13.58
N LYS A 14 -5.40 4.14 14.60
CA LYS A 14 -6.80 4.54 14.41
C LYS A 14 -6.93 5.95 13.83
N ARG A 15 -6.08 6.89 14.24
CA ARG A 15 -6.04 8.25 13.66
C ARG A 15 -5.60 8.21 12.21
N ILE A 16 -4.54 7.47 11.89
CA ILE A 16 -4.06 7.31 10.52
C ILE A 16 -5.15 6.71 9.64
N ARG A 17 -5.85 5.66 10.09
CA ARG A 17 -6.97 5.06 9.34
C ARG A 17 -8.09 6.06 9.07
N ILE A 18 -8.45 6.90 10.05
CA ILE A 18 -9.45 7.95 9.86
C ILE A 18 -8.94 9.02 8.88
N MET A 19 -7.68 9.43 8.98
CA MET A 19 -7.10 10.39 8.05
C MET A 19 -7.04 9.86 6.61
N ARG A 20 -6.63 8.60 6.40
CA ARG A 20 -6.71 7.95 5.07
C ARG A 20 -8.12 8.00 4.51
N PHE A 21 -9.12 7.65 5.32
CA PHE A 21 -10.52 7.71 4.92
C PHE A 21 -10.91 9.10 4.41
N PHE A 22 -10.60 10.17 5.15
CA PHE A 22 -10.91 11.53 4.73
C PHE A 22 -10.04 12.04 3.58
N SER A 23 -8.84 11.55 3.40
CA SER A 23 -8.01 11.80 2.22
C SER A 23 -8.62 11.17 0.95
N ASP A 24 -9.08 9.92 1.04
CA ASP A 24 -9.70 9.21 -0.07
C ASP A 24 -11.09 9.78 -0.44
N TYR A 25 -11.83 10.27 0.56
CA TYR A 25 -13.18 10.84 0.40
C TYR A 25 -13.23 12.33 0.73
N SER A 26 -12.27 13.10 0.21
CA SER A 26 -12.08 14.53 0.54
C SER A 26 -13.30 15.42 0.22
N ASN A 27 -14.14 15.03 -0.73
CA ASN A 27 -15.38 15.74 -1.08
C ASN A 27 -16.61 15.26 -0.28
N GLY A 28 -16.45 14.22 0.56
CA GLY A 28 -17.54 13.60 1.30
C GLY A 28 -17.82 14.27 2.65
N GLN A 29 -19.04 14.02 3.16
CA GLN A 29 -19.45 14.36 4.52
C GLN A 29 -19.99 13.10 5.17
N PHE A 30 -19.54 12.80 6.39
CA PHE A 30 -19.84 11.55 7.06
C PHE A 30 -20.18 11.78 8.53
N THR A 31 -21.18 11.09 9.05
CA THR A 31 -21.43 11.00 10.48
C THR A 31 -20.36 10.13 11.15
N GLY A 32 -20.15 10.32 12.46
CA GLY A 32 -19.22 9.46 13.21
C GLY A 32 -19.58 7.97 13.17
N ARG A 33 -20.87 7.63 13.02
CA ARG A 33 -21.32 6.24 12.89
C ARG A 33 -20.95 5.63 11.53
N GLU A 34 -21.05 6.40 10.46
CA GLU A 34 -20.67 5.95 9.11
C GLU A 34 -19.17 5.69 9.05
N VAL A 35 -18.35 6.62 9.55
CA VAL A 35 -16.89 6.44 9.62
C VAL A 35 -16.53 5.21 10.46
N ALA A 36 -17.14 5.05 11.65
CA ALA A 36 -16.89 3.91 12.53
C ALA A 36 -17.25 2.58 11.85
N LYS A 37 -18.38 2.53 11.15
CA LYS A 37 -18.84 1.32 10.41
C LYS A 37 -17.88 0.98 9.27
N GLN A 38 -17.50 1.97 8.45
CA GLN A 38 -16.58 1.79 7.32
C GLN A 38 -15.21 1.27 7.78
N LEU A 39 -14.69 1.83 8.86
CA LEU A 39 -13.37 1.49 9.40
C LEU A 39 -13.40 0.35 10.42
N LYS A 40 -14.57 -0.26 10.69
CA LYS A 40 -14.76 -1.30 11.73
C LYS A 40 -14.21 -0.86 13.10
N LEU A 41 -14.43 0.40 13.48
CA LEU A 41 -14.02 0.97 14.76
C LEU A 41 -15.18 1.02 15.75
N ASN A 42 -14.84 1.03 17.04
CA ASN A 42 -15.84 1.35 18.07
C ASN A 42 -16.35 2.78 17.91
N ASN A 43 -17.68 2.99 17.93
CA ASN A 43 -18.32 4.29 17.73
C ASN A 43 -17.81 5.38 18.69
N LYS A 44 -17.64 5.05 19.98
CA LYS A 44 -17.17 6.00 20.99
C LYS A 44 -15.73 6.43 20.70
N THR A 45 -14.86 5.47 20.44
CA THR A 45 -13.45 5.76 20.09
C THR A 45 -13.33 6.58 18.81
N CYS A 46 -14.09 6.20 17.77
CA CYS A 46 -14.11 6.94 16.51
C CYS A 46 -14.54 8.40 16.70
N LEU A 47 -15.62 8.63 17.47
CA LEU A 47 -16.13 9.97 17.72
C LEU A 47 -15.15 10.83 18.51
N ILE A 48 -14.44 10.26 19.49
CA ILE A 48 -13.37 10.97 20.23
C ILE A 48 -12.29 11.42 19.25
N ILE A 49 -11.77 10.54 18.44
CA ILE A 49 -10.70 10.86 17.48
C ILE A 49 -11.18 11.90 16.46
N LEU A 50 -12.40 11.77 15.94
CA LEU A 50 -12.97 12.75 15.01
C LEU A 50 -13.03 14.16 15.62
N ASN A 51 -13.44 14.28 16.89
CA ASN A 51 -13.45 15.60 17.56
C ASN A 51 -12.03 16.12 17.83
N GLU A 52 -11.08 15.27 18.21
CA GLU A 52 -9.67 15.66 18.35
C GLU A 52 -9.10 16.18 17.01
N LEU A 53 -9.40 15.50 15.88
CA LEU A 53 -9.00 15.97 14.57
C LEU A 53 -9.67 17.28 14.14
N VAL A 54 -10.87 17.58 14.64
CA VAL A 54 -11.51 18.88 14.47
C VAL A 54 -10.79 19.94 15.30
N GLU A 55 -10.44 19.65 16.57
CA GLU A 55 -9.73 20.57 17.47
C GLU A 55 -8.35 20.95 16.91
N VAL A 56 -7.61 20.01 16.33
CA VAL A 56 -6.32 20.30 15.68
C VAL A 56 -6.49 20.92 14.28
N GLY A 57 -7.73 21.08 13.80
CA GLY A 57 -8.03 21.77 12.55
C GLY A 57 -7.85 20.90 11.28
N LEU A 58 -7.72 19.59 11.42
CA LEU A 58 -7.63 18.67 10.27
C LEU A 58 -8.99 18.30 9.68
N LEU A 59 -10.03 18.30 10.51
CA LEU A 59 -11.41 18.10 10.04
C LEU A 59 -12.26 19.31 10.35
N LYS A 60 -13.37 19.47 9.64
CA LYS A 60 -14.43 20.38 9.96
C LYS A 60 -15.66 19.58 10.38
N LYS A 61 -16.35 20.08 11.43
CA LYS A 61 -17.59 19.52 11.93
C LYS A 61 -18.72 20.48 11.62
N ASP A 62 -19.74 20.01 10.93
CA ASP A 62 -20.95 20.77 10.60
C ASP A 62 -22.18 20.04 11.17
N ILE A 63 -23.34 20.71 11.18
CA ILE A 63 -24.62 20.14 11.57
C ILE A 63 -25.51 20.08 10.33
N VAL A 64 -25.99 18.87 10.00
CA VAL A 64 -26.92 18.64 8.91
C VAL A 64 -28.18 18.00 9.49
N GLY A 65 -29.25 18.75 9.54
CA GLY A 65 -30.47 18.37 10.28
C GLY A 65 -30.19 18.20 11.76
N LYS A 66 -30.32 16.96 12.27
CA LYS A 66 -30.03 16.61 13.67
C LYS A 66 -28.66 15.88 13.83
N ALA A 67 -27.94 15.68 12.75
CA ALA A 67 -26.71 14.91 12.76
C ALA A 67 -25.46 15.81 12.73
N HIS A 68 -24.45 15.44 13.51
CA HIS A 68 -23.12 15.98 13.35
C HIS A 68 -22.40 15.23 12.23
N VAL A 69 -21.91 15.98 11.24
CA VAL A 69 -21.13 15.46 10.12
C VAL A 69 -19.71 16.02 10.16
N PHE A 70 -18.77 15.18 9.76
CA PHE A 70 -17.35 15.50 9.66
C PHE A 70 -16.95 15.52 8.20
N LYS A 71 -16.08 16.43 7.81
CA LYS A 71 -15.55 16.54 6.47
C LYS A 71 -14.08 16.97 6.48
N TYR A 72 -13.40 16.64 5.42
CA TYR A 72 -12.06 17.11 5.11
C TYR A 72 -11.99 18.63 5.20
N ARG A 73 -10.90 19.16 5.75
CA ARG A 73 -10.63 20.60 5.81
C ARG A 73 -9.28 20.86 5.11
N PRO A 74 -9.28 21.40 3.87
CA PRO A 74 -8.04 21.80 3.20
C PRO A 74 -7.18 22.67 4.09
N SER A 75 -5.91 22.34 4.22
CA SER A 75 -4.95 23.10 5.02
C SER A 75 -3.53 22.72 4.62
N PHE A 76 -2.57 23.58 4.94
CA PHE A 76 -1.14 23.30 4.76
C PHE A 76 -0.75 21.91 5.30
N TYR A 77 -1.24 21.52 6.48
CA TYR A 77 -0.92 20.21 7.06
C TYR A 77 -1.45 19.03 6.26
N TRP A 78 -2.65 19.15 5.68
CA TRP A 78 -3.18 18.15 4.77
C TRP A 78 -2.38 18.08 3.48
N ASP A 79 -2.16 19.22 2.85
CA ASP A 79 -1.65 19.28 1.47
C ASP A 79 -0.14 18.99 1.44
N GLU A 80 0.63 19.56 2.36
CA GLU A 80 2.10 19.50 2.35
C GLU A 80 2.68 18.40 3.25
N ILE A 81 1.90 17.82 4.16
CA ILE A 81 2.42 16.82 5.09
C ILE A 81 1.63 15.51 5.00
N ILE A 82 0.35 15.51 5.37
CA ILE A 82 -0.41 14.26 5.52
C ILE A 82 -0.60 13.57 4.18
N ASN A 83 -1.10 14.29 3.16
CA ASN A 83 -1.31 13.71 1.84
C ASN A 83 0.01 13.26 1.18
N VAL A 84 1.12 13.96 1.45
CA VAL A 84 2.44 13.55 0.94
C VAL A 84 2.85 12.21 1.56
N ILE A 85 2.71 12.06 2.88
CA ILE A 85 3.02 10.80 3.57
C ILE A 85 2.11 9.67 3.08
N LEU A 86 0.78 9.90 3.04
CA LEU A 86 -0.18 8.89 2.61
C LEU A 86 0.00 8.47 1.14
N LYS A 87 0.35 9.42 0.26
CA LYS A 87 0.68 9.12 -1.15
C LYS A 87 1.97 8.31 -1.26
N LYS A 88 3.00 8.67 -0.53
CA LYS A 88 4.26 7.91 -0.52
C LYS A 88 4.04 6.48 -0.05
N GLU A 89 3.25 6.30 1.00
CA GLU A 89 2.88 4.98 1.50
C GLU A 89 2.12 4.14 0.47
N LYS A 90 1.14 4.73 -0.23
CA LYS A 90 0.42 4.05 -1.32
C LYS A 90 1.33 3.65 -2.49
N ASN A 91 2.35 4.44 -2.76
CA ASN A 91 3.25 4.25 -3.89
C ASN A 91 4.45 3.35 -3.57
N VAL A 92 4.57 2.81 -2.35
CA VAL A 92 5.69 1.94 -1.98
C VAL A 92 5.80 0.74 -2.90
N ILE A 93 4.69 0.08 -3.26
CA ILE A 93 4.71 -1.06 -4.19
C ILE A 93 5.19 -0.65 -5.59
N GLU A 94 4.84 0.54 -6.06
CA GLU A 94 5.35 1.06 -7.34
C GLU A 94 6.85 1.35 -7.29
N GLU A 95 7.37 1.85 -6.17
CA GLU A 95 8.81 2.05 -5.98
C GLU A 95 9.55 0.70 -5.90
N ILE A 96 8.98 -0.27 -5.19
CA ILE A 96 9.46 -1.66 -5.17
C ILE A 96 9.52 -2.22 -6.60
N ALA A 97 8.45 -2.08 -7.37
CA ALA A 97 8.41 -2.52 -8.76
C ALA A 97 9.53 -1.90 -9.60
N LYS A 98 9.75 -0.60 -9.48
CA LYS A 98 10.84 0.10 -10.20
C LYS A 98 12.21 -0.45 -9.87
N ASP A 99 12.48 -0.72 -8.60
CA ASP A 99 13.76 -1.28 -8.17
C ASP A 99 13.96 -2.70 -8.70
N VAL A 100 12.95 -3.57 -8.57
CA VAL A 100 13.00 -4.92 -9.14
C VAL A 100 13.27 -4.87 -10.64
N ILE A 101 12.51 -4.06 -11.37
CA ILE A 101 12.65 -3.89 -12.81
C ILE A 101 14.06 -3.36 -13.14
N SER A 102 14.53 -2.35 -12.44
CA SER A 102 15.86 -1.76 -12.68
C SER A 102 17.00 -2.77 -12.53
N ILE A 103 16.88 -3.71 -11.59
CA ILE A 103 17.88 -4.72 -11.30
C ILE A 103 17.74 -5.94 -12.26
N MET A 104 16.50 -6.31 -12.61
CA MET A 104 16.20 -7.60 -13.25
C MET A 104 15.79 -7.51 -14.71
N LYS A 105 15.49 -6.33 -15.29
CA LYS A 105 14.94 -6.19 -16.66
C LYS A 105 15.74 -6.88 -17.78
N ASP A 106 17.06 -7.01 -17.61
CA ASP A 106 17.92 -7.67 -18.61
C ASP A 106 17.92 -9.20 -18.47
N ASP A 107 17.36 -9.70 -17.38
CA ASP A 107 17.40 -11.11 -16.99
C ASP A 107 16.03 -11.78 -17.05
N VAL A 108 14.94 -11.01 -17.12
CA VAL A 108 13.56 -11.52 -17.08
C VAL A 108 12.72 -11.03 -18.26
N GLU A 109 11.63 -11.71 -18.54
CA GLU A 109 10.63 -11.32 -19.53
C GLU A 109 9.43 -10.64 -18.87
N ARG A 110 9.08 -11.02 -17.63
CA ARG A 110 7.98 -10.44 -16.86
C ARG A 110 8.32 -10.35 -15.36
N VAL A 111 7.74 -9.34 -14.71
CA VAL A 111 7.75 -9.14 -13.26
C VAL A 111 6.31 -9.02 -12.80
N ILE A 112 5.86 -9.90 -11.91
CA ILE A 112 4.47 -9.98 -11.47
C ILE A 112 4.44 -9.97 -9.93
N LEU A 113 3.69 -9.04 -9.34
CA LEU A 113 3.35 -9.04 -7.92
C LEU A 113 2.21 -10.04 -7.69
N PHE A 114 2.34 -10.90 -6.69
CA PHE A 114 1.27 -11.83 -6.31
C PHE A 114 1.10 -11.92 -4.80
N GLY A 115 0.32 -12.87 -4.31
CA GLY A 115 0.10 -13.07 -2.88
C GLY A 115 -0.71 -11.96 -2.21
N SER A 116 -0.44 -11.73 -0.93
CA SER A 116 -1.25 -10.84 -0.08
C SER A 116 -1.27 -9.38 -0.53
N TYR A 117 -0.16 -8.86 -1.02
CA TYR A 117 -0.08 -7.48 -1.53
C TYR A 117 -0.83 -7.27 -2.85
N ALA A 118 -0.91 -8.28 -3.72
CA ALA A 118 -1.71 -8.21 -4.93
C ALA A 118 -3.21 -8.22 -4.62
N THR A 119 -3.62 -9.04 -3.67
CA THR A 119 -5.03 -9.21 -3.25
C THR A 119 -5.49 -8.23 -2.18
N LYS A 120 -4.61 -7.34 -1.69
CA LYS A 120 -4.87 -6.34 -0.63
C LYS A 120 -5.30 -6.97 0.70
N ASN A 121 -4.74 -8.14 1.01
CA ASN A 121 -4.96 -8.88 2.26
C ASN A 121 -3.69 -8.94 3.13
N GLU A 122 -2.70 -8.07 2.85
CA GLU A 122 -1.43 -8.01 3.56
C GLU A 122 -1.61 -7.71 5.04
N THR A 123 -0.72 -8.28 5.85
CA THR A 123 -0.58 -8.05 7.29
C THR A 123 0.82 -7.52 7.60
N VAL A 124 1.08 -7.18 8.87
CA VAL A 124 2.40 -6.66 9.31
C VAL A 124 3.53 -7.65 9.03
N ASP A 125 3.24 -8.95 9.04
CA ASP A 125 4.22 -10.03 8.86
C ASP A 125 4.23 -10.56 7.40
N SER A 126 3.55 -9.89 6.46
CA SER A 126 3.49 -10.34 5.07
C SER A 126 4.76 -9.97 4.33
N ASP A 127 5.31 -10.95 3.60
CA ASP A 127 6.37 -10.72 2.62
C ASP A 127 5.81 -10.13 1.33
N VAL A 128 6.66 -9.49 0.56
CA VAL A 128 6.31 -9.04 -0.81
C VAL A 128 6.63 -10.17 -1.77
N ASP A 129 5.60 -10.76 -2.39
CA ASP A 129 5.73 -11.91 -3.28
C ASP A 129 5.85 -11.45 -4.74
N ILE A 130 6.98 -11.77 -5.39
CA ILE A 130 7.27 -11.42 -6.78
C ILE A 130 7.52 -12.69 -7.59
N CYS A 131 6.83 -12.81 -8.72
CA CYS A 131 7.15 -13.81 -9.74
C CYS A 131 8.00 -13.18 -10.83
N LEU A 132 9.14 -13.82 -11.12
CA LEU A 132 10.03 -13.50 -12.23
C LEU A 132 9.89 -14.58 -13.31
N VAL A 133 9.39 -14.20 -14.47
CA VAL A 133 9.35 -15.10 -15.64
C VAL A 133 10.58 -14.86 -16.48
N SER A 134 11.38 -15.91 -16.74
CA SER A 134 12.65 -15.79 -17.44
C SER A 134 13.00 -17.05 -18.25
N ASN A 135 13.67 -16.86 -19.37
CA ASN A 135 14.24 -17.93 -20.18
C ASN A 135 15.73 -18.18 -19.88
N LYS A 136 16.30 -17.48 -18.87
CA LYS A 136 17.70 -17.70 -18.44
C LYS A 136 17.83 -18.95 -17.57
N THR A 137 19.07 -19.41 -17.40
CA THR A 137 19.37 -20.57 -16.55
C THR A 137 19.09 -20.27 -15.09
N LYS A 138 18.68 -21.28 -14.35
CA LYS A 138 18.35 -21.18 -12.95
C LYS A 138 19.52 -20.64 -12.11
N ASP A 139 20.75 -21.11 -12.40
CA ASP A 139 21.95 -20.69 -11.64
C ASP A 139 22.22 -19.18 -11.77
N THR A 140 22.02 -18.61 -12.95
CA THR A 140 22.18 -17.17 -13.20
C THR A 140 21.16 -16.35 -12.42
N LEU A 141 19.93 -16.85 -12.33
CA LEU A 141 18.84 -16.15 -11.65
C LEU A 141 18.92 -16.29 -10.14
N GLU A 142 19.38 -17.43 -9.61
CA GLU A 142 19.54 -17.60 -8.15
C GLU A 142 20.54 -16.61 -7.54
N GLN A 143 21.69 -16.39 -8.21
CA GLN A 143 22.64 -15.37 -7.76
C GLN A 143 22.05 -13.95 -7.76
N ARG A 144 21.27 -13.62 -8.78
CA ARG A 144 20.57 -12.34 -8.86
C ARG A 144 19.46 -12.19 -7.84
N LYS A 145 18.78 -13.29 -7.55
CA LYS A 145 17.74 -13.39 -6.53
C LYS A 145 18.29 -13.04 -5.15
N GLU A 146 19.38 -13.68 -4.72
CA GLU A 146 20.03 -13.40 -3.44
C GLU A 146 20.42 -11.91 -3.31
N GLN A 147 21.04 -11.34 -4.36
CA GLN A 147 21.39 -9.91 -4.39
C GLN A 147 20.17 -9.00 -4.26
N LEU A 148 19.05 -9.38 -4.89
CA LEU A 148 17.82 -8.62 -4.85
C LEU A 148 17.16 -8.72 -3.46
N GLU A 149 17.13 -9.90 -2.85
CA GLU A 149 16.57 -10.12 -1.51
C GLU A 149 17.34 -9.31 -0.45
N ASP A 150 18.67 -9.33 -0.48
CA ASP A 150 19.53 -8.54 0.42
C ASP A 150 19.32 -7.04 0.23
N PHE A 151 19.32 -6.54 -1.02
CA PHE A 151 19.05 -5.15 -1.33
C PHE A 151 17.67 -4.69 -0.81
N PHE A 152 16.67 -5.55 -0.92
CA PHE A 152 15.32 -5.25 -0.47
C PHE A 152 15.23 -5.16 1.04
N TYR A 153 15.83 -6.11 1.75
CA TYR A 153 15.85 -6.09 3.19
C TYR A 153 16.53 -4.83 3.73
N ASP A 154 17.66 -4.45 3.15
CA ASP A 154 18.39 -3.23 3.56
C ASP A 154 17.61 -1.95 3.27
N LYS A 155 16.91 -1.86 2.14
CA LYS A 155 16.21 -0.64 1.72
C LYS A 155 14.82 -0.50 2.31
N TYR A 156 14.04 -1.58 2.35
CA TYR A 156 12.62 -1.55 2.68
C TYR A 156 12.30 -2.18 4.04
N LEU A 157 13.26 -2.82 4.68
CA LEU A 157 13.08 -3.56 5.95
C LEU A 157 11.95 -4.60 5.87
N CYS A 158 11.75 -5.18 4.69
CA CYS A 158 10.79 -6.25 4.45
C CYS A 158 11.46 -7.37 3.66
N HIS A 159 10.93 -8.58 3.80
CA HIS A 159 11.38 -9.72 3.01
C HIS A 159 10.73 -9.70 1.63
N LEU A 160 11.52 -10.06 0.64
CA LEU A 160 11.08 -10.29 -0.72
C LEU A 160 11.06 -11.79 -0.96
N SER A 161 9.89 -12.34 -1.26
CA SER A 161 9.72 -13.75 -1.65
C SER A 161 9.71 -13.82 -3.17
N ILE A 162 10.70 -14.51 -3.77
CA ILE A 162 10.85 -14.54 -5.22
C ILE A 162 10.56 -15.95 -5.73
N TYR A 163 9.54 -16.06 -6.57
CA TYR A 163 9.25 -17.25 -7.36
C TYR A 163 9.77 -17.08 -8.79
N ILE A 164 10.58 -18.01 -9.27
CA ILE A 164 11.14 -18.01 -10.63
C ILE A 164 10.44 -19.07 -11.46
N SER A 165 9.89 -18.67 -12.61
CA SER A 165 9.31 -19.56 -13.61
C SER A 165 9.97 -19.35 -14.96
N ASN A 166 10.08 -20.38 -15.77
CA ASN A 166 10.36 -20.22 -17.19
C ASN A 166 9.07 -19.87 -17.96
N GLU A 167 9.21 -19.28 -19.14
CA GLU A 167 8.07 -18.81 -19.91
C GLU A 167 7.13 -19.93 -20.33
N LYS A 168 7.68 -21.10 -20.67
CA LYS A 168 6.88 -22.25 -21.07
C LYS A 168 6.00 -22.77 -19.93
N ASP A 169 6.60 -23.01 -18.75
CA ASP A 169 5.86 -23.48 -17.58
C ASP A 169 4.81 -22.46 -17.13
N PHE A 170 5.14 -21.16 -17.28
CA PHE A 170 4.22 -20.08 -16.97
C PHE A 170 3.02 -20.07 -17.92
N GLU A 171 3.23 -20.21 -19.23
CA GLU A 171 2.13 -20.23 -20.21
C GLU A 171 1.27 -21.50 -20.10
N GLU A 172 1.89 -22.66 -19.87
CA GLU A 172 1.21 -23.96 -19.75
C GLU A 172 0.52 -24.16 -18.37
N GLU A 173 0.65 -23.20 -17.44
CA GLU A 173 0.12 -23.31 -16.05
C GLU A 173 0.56 -24.63 -15.36
N ALA A 174 1.83 -24.97 -15.55
CA ALA A 174 2.38 -26.26 -15.15
C ALA A 174 2.24 -26.57 -13.64
N LEU A 175 2.08 -25.54 -12.80
CA LEU A 175 1.96 -25.67 -11.34
C LEU A 175 0.79 -24.85 -10.80
N PRO A 176 0.14 -25.28 -9.69
CA PRO A 176 -0.98 -24.56 -9.08
C PRO A 176 -0.66 -23.10 -8.72
N ILE A 177 0.56 -22.82 -8.24
CA ILE A 177 1.01 -21.47 -7.93
C ILE A 177 1.01 -20.55 -9.15
N ILE A 178 1.34 -21.06 -10.34
CA ILE A 178 1.34 -20.26 -11.57
C ILE A 178 -0.09 -19.87 -11.94
N LYS A 179 -1.04 -20.75 -11.72
CA LYS A 179 -2.45 -20.45 -11.94
C LYS A 179 -2.93 -19.33 -11.02
N GLU A 180 -2.59 -19.39 -9.73
CA GLU A 180 -2.88 -18.34 -8.76
C GLU A 180 -2.26 -17.01 -9.17
N ILE A 181 -0.98 -17.02 -9.60
CA ILE A 181 -0.28 -15.82 -10.07
C ILE A 181 -0.96 -15.21 -11.31
N LYS A 182 -1.47 -16.03 -12.25
CA LYS A 182 -2.19 -15.54 -13.43
C LYS A 182 -3.57 -14.98 -13.09
N GLU A 183 -4.28 -15.59 -12.14
CA GLU A 183 -5.64 -15.19 -11.75
C GLU A 183 -5.65 -13.94 -10.88
N GLU A 184 -4.73 -13.82 -9.93
CA GLU A 184 -4.75 -12.79 -8.88
C GLU A 184 -3.56 -11.83 -8.94
N GLY A 185 -2.51 -12.15 -9.72
CA GLY A 185 -1.30 -11.35 -9.81
C GLY A 185 -1.49 -10.06 -10.59
N ILE A 186 -0.65 -9.09 -10.26
CA ILE A 186 -0.57 -7.79 -10.93
C ILE A 186 0.73 -7.74 -11.73
N GLU A 187 0.64 -7.70 -13.05
CA GLU A 187 1.82 -7.53 -13.89
C GLU A 187 2.39 -6.14 -13.69
N LEU A 188 3.59 -6.06 -13.11
CA LEU A 188 4.31 -4.82 -12.85
C LEU A 188 5.12 -4.37 -14.07
N TRP A 189 5.60 -5.33 -14.84
CA TRP A 189 6.41 -5.08 -16.03
C TRP A 189 6.44 -6.28 -16.95
N SER A 190 6.53 -6.02 -18.25
CA SER A 190 6.72 -7.01 -19.30
C SER A 190 7.56 -6.42 -20.43
N LYS A 191 8.49 -7.20 -20.95
CA LYS A 191 9.37 -6.82 -22.06
C LYS A 191 8.61 -6.58 -23.37
N GLN A 192 7.41 -7.15 -23.49
CA GLN A 192 6.57 -6.99 -24.66
C GLN A 192 5.83 -5.64 -24.70
N ASN A 193 5.76 -4.93 -23.57
CA ASN A 193 5.03 -3.68 -23.40
C ASN A 193 5.95 -2.44 -23.35
N GLN A 194 7.19 -2.55 -23.89
CA GLN A 194 8.12 -1.43 -24.02
C GLN A 194 7.98 -0.66 -25.33
#